data_d86d3ac3aa78f1ea0bc5ba007e497430
#
_entry.id   d86d3ac3aa78f1ea0bc5ba007e497430
#
_cell.length_a   1.000
_cell.length_b   1.000
_cell.length_c   1.000
_cell.angle_alpha   90.00
_cell.angle_beta   90.00
_cell.angle_gamma   90.00
#
_symmetry.space_group_name_H-M   'P 1'
#
loop_
_entity.id
_entity.type
_entity.pdbx_description
1 polymer ?
#
loop_
_entity_poly.entity_id
_entity_poly.type
_entity_poly.pdbx_seq_one_letter_code
_entity_poly.pdbx_strand_id
1 'polypeptide(L)'
;MTKRQQNIYGTAQIIVGDVTDGTVTKCIRGLQLISSKNGSNENFYTYNGHGDVVQLTNSTGAITKQYNYDAFGVETNKTNNDTNPFRYCGEYYDIETDSVYLRARYYRPTTGRFITEDSYWNVDNMIYGNSNDKKPNINAIIQSGSLYIYCNSNPVRMIDPDGKYIVDSAARNIWRLGAEYYLRNRKGWYLTATLLELSTYGSGQHFEAHNGEYAADLIKYNSGFRKQVNDYLWSNGTQYDSSYAFFTFTYAFDVSGGDLGAALHNVSVVVTAERNSDASWNTFIQVYDTFDFTEFRNPFLEDDLKSMFLWTMNDLAYLDQAMNVIEPVEVYIDFYDTY
;
A
#
# COMPACT_ATOMS: atom_id res chain seq x y z
N MET A 1 -36.05 -1.17 14.91
CA MET A 1 -35.39 -2.23 14.10
C MET A 1 -33.93 -1.89 14.00
N THR A 2 -33.08 -2.72 14.53
CA THR A 2 -31.60 -2.52 14.45
C THR A 2 -31.18 -2.76 13.02
N LYS A 3 -30.64 -1.73 12.36
CA LYS A 3 -30.09 -1.87 11.01
C LYS A 3 -28.92 -2.86 11.07
N ARG A 4 -28.97 -3.91 10.26
CA ARG A 4 -27.82 -4.81 10.09
C ARG A 4 -26.89 -4.19 9.02
N GLN A 5 -25.71 -3.75 9.45
CA GLN A 5 -24.66 -3.28 8.56
C GLN A 5 -23.49 -4.26 8.58
N GLN A 6 -22.95 -4.57 7.43
CA GLN A 6 -21.79 -5.42 7.26
C GLN A 6 -20.84 -4.77 6.26
N ASN A 7 -19.63 -4.47 6.69
CA ASN A 7 -18.58 -3.96 5.82
C ASN A 7 -17.89 -5.09 5.05
N ILE A 8 -17.58 -4.84 3.80
CA ILE A 8 -16.81 -5.73 2.93
C ILE A 8 -15.41 -5.12 2.82
N TYR A 9 -14.40 -5.90 3.21
CA TYR A 9 -13.00 -5.46 3.25
C TYR A 9 -12.22 -6.00 2.05
N GLY A 10 -11.33 -5.15 1.50
CA GLY A 10 -10.27 -5.56 0.59
C GLY A 10 -9.01 -6.03 1.36
N THR A 11 -7.96 -6.37 0.63
CA THR A 11 -6.70 -6.92 1.17
C THR A 11 -6.04 -6.04 2.23
N ALA A 12 -6.06 -4.72 2.09
CA ALA A 12 -5.49 -3.76 3.04
C ALA A 12 -6.45 -3.35 4.19
N GLN A 13 -7.45 -4.19 4.54
CA GLN A 13 -8.52 -3.86 5.48
C GLN A 13 -9.28 -2.57 5.14
N ILE A 14 -9.24 -2.17 3.89
CA ILE A 14 -9.96 -1.02 3.36
C ILE A 14 -11.38 -1.46 3.01
N ILE A 15 -12.38 -0.69 3.42
CA ILE A 15 -13.78 -0.97 3.09
C ILE A 15 -14.00 -0.75 1.60
N VAL A 16 -14.30 -1.81 0.87
CA VAL A 16 -14.61 -1.81 -0.58
C VAL A 16 -16.12 -1.89 -0.86
N GLY A 17 -16.92 -2.03 0.18
CA GLY A 17 -18.37 -2.00 0.10
C GLY A 17 -19.01 -2.21 1.45
N ASP A 18 -20.30 -2.01 1.54
CA ASP A 18 -21.11 -2.33 2.70
C ASP A 18 -22.46 -2.95 2.30
N VAL A 19 -23.06 -3.66 3.25
CA VAL A 19 -24.43 -4.18 3.11
C VAL A 19 -25.25 -3.61 4.24
N THR A 20 -26.17 -2.72 3.92
CA THR A 20 -27.10 -2.13 4.88
C THR A 20 -28.53 -2.55 4.56
N ASP A 21 -29.18 -3.26 5.49
CA ASP A 21 -30.55 -3.78 5.31
C ASP A 21 -30.74 -4.55 3.98
N GLY A 22 -29.73 -5.35 3.57
CA GLY A 22 -29.77 -6.14 2.33
C GLY A 22 -29.42 -5.36 1.06
N THR A 23 -29.13 -4.07 1.15
CA THR A 23 -28.70 -3.26 0.01
C THR A 23 -27.19 -3.18 -0.02
N VAL A 24 -26.57 -3.54 -1.16
CA VAL A 24 -25.14 -3.54 -1.36
C VAL A 24 -24.69 -2.21 -1.94
N THR A 25 -23.80 -1.52 -1.22
CA THR A 25 -23.06 -0.36 -1.72
C THR A 25 -21.68 -0.83 -2.20
N LYS A 26 -21.36 -0.59 -3.47
CA LYS A 26 -20.03 -0.89 -4.04
C LYS A 26 -19.18 0.36 -4.03
N CYS A 27 -17.92 0.20 -3.65
CA CYS A 27 -16.92 1.29 -3.64
C CYS A 27 -15.87 1.05 -4.73
N ILE A 28 -15.63 2.06 -5.58
CA ILE A 28 -14.56 2.06 -6.57
C ILE A 28 -13.43 2.93 -6.02
N ARG A 29 -12.26 2.34 -5.89
CA ARG A 29 -11.07 2.99 -5.32
C ARG A 29 -9.94 3.06 -6.35
N GLY A 30 -9.18 4.13 -6.28
CA GLY A 30 -7.83 4.31 -6.79
C GLY A 30 -6.95 4.70 -5.61
N LEU A 31 -6.22 5.79 -5.72
CA LEU A 31 -5.46 6.40 -4.59
C LEU A 31 -6.37 6.71 -3.39
N GLN A 32 -7.60 7.07 -3.68
CA GLN A 32 -8.66 7.35 -2.71
C GLN A 32 -9.97 6.73 -3.21
N LEU A 33 -11.05 6.83 -2.44
CA LEU A 33 -12.37 6.42 -2.90
C LEU A 33 -12.84 7.34 -4.04
N ILE A 34 -13.02 6.79 -5.23
CA ILE A 34 -13.44 7.53 -6.42
C ILE A 34 -14.96 7.67 -6.42
N SER A 35 -15.66 6.54 -6.31
CA SER A 35 -17.12 6.55 -6.27
C SER A 35 -17.68 5.46 -5.37
N SER A 36 -18.90 5.69 -4.90
CA SER A 36 -19.75 4.67 -4.26
C SER A 36 -21.07 4.55 -4.99
N LYS A 37 -21.53 3.33 -5.22
CA LYS A 37 -22.75 3.04 -5.95
C LYS A 37 -23.70 2.16 -5.14
N ASN A 38 -24.90 2.66 -4.92
CA ASN A 38 -25.99 1.96 -4.27
C ASN A 38 -27.23 1.97 -5.18
N GLY A 39 -27.52 0.83 -5.80
CA GLY A 39 -28.55 0.74 -6.82
C GLY A 39 -28.25 1.66 -8.02
N SER A 40 -29.13 2.61 -8.29
CA SER A 40 -28.97 3.62 -9.33
C SER A 40 -28.24 4.89 -8.86
N ASN A 41 -28.08 5.07 -7.56
CA ASN A 41 -27.42 6.24 -6.99
C ASN A 41 -25.91 6.03 -6.98
N GLU A 42 -25.18 6.93 -7.63
CA GLU A 42 -23.72 6.95 -7.65
C GLU A 42 -23.23 8.30 -7.19
N ASN A 43 -22.32 8.27 -6.20
CA ASN A 43 -21.67 9.47 -5.67
C ASN A 43 -20.20 9.43 -6.01
N PHE A 44 -19.66 10.55 -6.50
CA PHE A 44 -18.24 10.77 -6.73
C PHE A 44 -17.68 11.67 -5.63
N TYR A 45 -16.47 11.37 -5.18
CA TYR A 45 -15.84 11.99 -4.01
C TYR A 45 -14.80 13.01 -4.41
N THR A 46 -14.84 14.19 -3.77
CA THR A 46 -13.82 15.23 -3.90
C THR A 46 -13.18 15.50 -2.55
N TYR A 47 -11.88 15.68 -2.55
CA TYR A 47 -11.04 15.78 -1.35
C TYR A 47 -10.33 17.11 -1.27
N ASN A 48 -9.99 17.54 -0.04
CA ASN A 48 -9.02 18.59 0.19
C ASN A 48 -7.58 18.03 0.25
N GLY A 49 -6.58 18.92 0.48
CA GLY A 49 -5.17 18.53 0.59
C GLY A 49 -4.83 17.68 1.82
N HIS A 50 -5.69 17.62 2.82
CA HIS A 50 -5.54 16.75 3.99
C HIS A 50 -6.08 15.33 3.72
N GLY A 51 -6.92 15.16 2.69
CA GLY A 51 -7.56 13.89 2.36
C GLY A 51 -9.00 13.77 2.87
N ASP A 52 -9.57 14.84 3.43
CA ASP A 52 -10.96 14.84 3.87
C ASP A 52 -11.90 14.92 2.67
N VAL A 53 -13.00 14.17 2.70
CA VAL A 53 -14.08 14.31 1.74
C VAL A 53 -14.74 15.67 1.95
N VAL A 54 -14.70 16.55 0.97
CA VAL A 54 -15.31 17.90 1.05
C VAL A 54 -16.59 18.03 0.23
N GLN A 55 -16.74 17.21 -0.82
CA GLN A 55 -17.94 17.21 -1.65
C GLN A 55 -18.27 15.82 -2.19
N LEU A 56 -19.56 15.61 -2.38
CA LEU A 56 -20.07 14.52 -3.22
C LEU A 56 -20.79 15.13 -4.43
N THR A 57 -20.56 14.55 -5.59
CA THR A 57 -21.29 14.87 -6.82
C THR A 57 -21.97 13.64 -7.36
N ASN A 58 -23.06 13.82 -8.12
CA ASN A 58 -23.69 12.75 -8.86
C ASN A 58 -23.06 12.56 -10.25
N SER A 59 -23.56 11.61 -11.04
CA SER A 59 -23.08 11.30 -12.39
C SER A 59 -23.21 12.46 -13.40
N THR A 60 -23.98 13.50 -13.11
CA THR A 60 -24.09 14.72 -13.94
C THR A 60 -23.12 15.82 -13.47
N GLY A 61 -22.34 15.59 -12.42
CA GLY A 61 -21.43 16.57 -11.83
C GLY A 61 -22.11 17.56 -10.86
N ALA A 62 -23.42 17.40 -10.59
CA ALA A 62 -24.10 18.27 -9.62
C ALA A 62 -23.71 17.89 -8.19
N ILE A 63 -23.42 18.91 -7.37
CA ILE A 63 -23.07 18.72 -5.95
C ILE A 63 -24.32 18.21 -5.21
N THR A 64 -24.19 17.07 -4.56
CA THR A 64 -25.26 16.45 -3.76
C THR A 64 -25.07 16.66 -2.28
N LYS A 65 -23.80 16.82 -1.84
CA LYS A 65 -23.45 17.06 -0.44
C LYS A 65 -22.13 17.82 -0.33
N GLN A 66 -21.99 18.63 0.73
CA GLN A 66 -20.76 19.30 1.13
C GLN A 66 -20.45 19.01 2.60
N TYR A 67 -19.17 18.91 2.94
CA TYR A 67 -18.68 18.64 4.27
C TYR A 67 -17.69 19.73 4.70
N ASN A 68 -17.84 20.20 5.92
CA ASN A 68 -16.88 21.08 6.58
C ASN A 68 -16.50 20.48 7.93
N TYR A 69 -15.23 20.51 8.26
CA TYR A 69 -14.70 19.95 9.51
C TYR A 69 -13.95 21.01 10.31
N ASP A 70 -13.92 20.81 11.62
CA ASP A 70 -12.93 21.48 12.46
C ASP A 70 -11.55 20.78 12.32
N ALA A 71 -10.55 21.29 13.04
CA ALA A 71 -9.19 20.75 13.00
C ALA A 71 -9.10 19.26 13.38
N PHE A 72 -10.01 18.76 14.21
CA PHE A 72 -10.04 17.37 14.68
C PHE A 72 -11.01 16.48 13.90
N GLY A 73 -11.64 16.99 12.85
CA GLY A 73 -12.54 16.22 12.00
C GLY A 73 -13.99 16.16 12.47
N VAL A 74 -14.37 17.02 13.42
CA VAL A 74 -15.79 17.17 13.76
C VAL A 74 -16.49 17.88 12.61
N GLU A 75 -17.52 17.24 12.03
CA GLU A 75 -18.32 17.83 10.97
C GLU A 75 -19.14 19.02 11.51
N THR A 76 -18.86 20.23 11.03
CA THR A 76 -19.49 21.48 11.51
C THR A 76 -20.84 21.77 10.86
N ASN A 77 -21.15 21.11 9.73
CA ASN A 77 -22.42 21.25 9.00
C ASN A 77 -23.19 19.91 8.91
N LYS A 78 -23.10 19.08 9.96
CA LYS A 78 -23.72 17.76 10.05
C LYS A 78 -25.25 17.82 9.82
N THR A 79 -25.77 16.91 9.02
CA THR A 79 -27.20 16.75 8.77
C THR A 79 -27.67 15.36 9.20
N ASN A 80 -28.86 15.27 9.79
CA ASN A 80 -29.38 14.05 10.42
C ASN A 80 -29.66 12.89 9.46
N ASN A 81 -29.71 13.12 8.14
CA ASN A 81 -30.09 12.12 7.14
C ASN A 81 -28.93 11.76 6.18
N ASP A 82 -27.72 12.11 6.57
CA ASP A 82 -26.54 11.77 5.76
C ASP A 82 -26.16 10.30 5.90
N THR A 83 -26.29 9.57 4.80
CA THR A 83 -25.99 8.13 4.74
C THR A 83 -24.56 7.84 4.23
N ASN A 84 -23.83 8.86 3.79
CA ASN A 84 -22.45 8.64 3.35
C ASN A 84 -21.53 8.38 4.54
N PRO A 85 -20.85 7.20 4.56
CA PRO A 85 -19.96 6.88 5.68
C PRO A 85 -18.55 7.45 5.50
N PHE A 86 -18.11 7.78 4.27
CA PHE A 86 -16.74 8.23 4.04
C PHE A 86 -16.62 9.73 4.17
N ARG A 87 -15.84 10.22 5.16
CA ARG A 87 -15.80 11.63 5.55
C ARG A 87 -14.40 12.14 5.85
N TYR A 88 -14.07 12.37 7.10
CA TYR A 88 -12.78 12.87 7.56
C TYR A 88 -11.64 11.90 7.20
N CYS A 89 -10.52 12.43 6.70
CA CYS A 89 -9.40 11.68 6.12
C CYS A 89 -9.79 10.70 5.00
N GLY A 90 -11.00 10.81 4.41
CA GLY A 90 -11.55 9.84 3.45
C GLY A 90 -11.89 8.49 4.06
N GLU A 91 -11.90 8.39 5.37
CA GLU A 91 -12.09 7.14 6.10
C GLU A 91 -13.56 6.92 6.53
N TYR A 92 -13.84 5.70 6.92
CA TYR A 92 -15.19 5.28 7.29
C TYR A 92 -15.59 5.85 8.65
N TYR A 93 -16.66 6.63 8.65
CA TYR A 93 -17.29 7.17 9.85
C TYR A 93 -18.44 6.29 10.29
N ASP A 94 -18.32 5.69 11.46
CA ASP A 94 -19.37 4.91 12.10
C ASP A 94 -20.34 5.86 12.82
N ILE A 95 -21.55 5.97 12.26
CA ILE A 95 -22.58 6.87 12.75
C ILE A 95 -23.11 6.42 14.11
N GLU A 96 -23.09 5.10 14.41
CA GLU A 96 -23.63 4.55 15.66
C GLU A 96 -22.71 4.86 16.85
N THR A 97 -21.40 4.87 16.63
CA THR A 97 -20.39 5.10 17.68
C THR A 97 -19.79 6.51 17.66
N ASP A 98 -20.14 7.33 16.65
CA ASP A 98 -19.62 8.68 16.44
C ASP A 98 -18.10 8.69 16.32
N SER A 99 -17.54 7.71 15.60
CA SER A 99 -16.10 7.48 15.48
C SER A 99 -15.66 7.14 14.05
N VAL A 100 -14.41 7.42 13.75
CA VAL A 100 -13.75 7.11 12.47
C VAL A 100 -12.99 5.80 12.60
N TYR A 101 -13.23 4.87 11.69
CA TYR A 101 -12.52 3.59 11.62
C TYR A 101 -11.16 3.76 10.95
N LEU A 102 -10.10 3.63 11.72
CA LEU A 102 -8.72 3.67 11.27
C LEU A 102 -8.06 2.29 11.41
N ARG A 103 -8.70 1.26 10.90
CA ARG A 103 -8.23 -0.13 10.86
C ARG A 103 -7.90 -0.70 12.24
N ALA A 104 -6.73 -0.39 12.79
CA ALA A 104 -6.32 -0.93 14.10
C ALA A 104 -7.09 -0.30 15.26
N ARG A 105 -7.51 0.95 15.15
CA ARG A 105 -8.21 1.70 16.20
C ARG A 105 -9.38 2.51 15.67
N TYR A 106 -10.31 2.85 16.55
CA TYR A 106 -11.35 3.84 16.29
C TYR A 106 -10.96 5.19 16.87
N TYR A 107 -11.03 6.23 16.07
CA TYR A 107 -10.78 7.61 16.44
C TYR A 107 -12.10 8.35 16.72
N ARG A 108 -12.19 9.09 17.81
CA ARG A 108 -13.36 9.91 18.14
C ARG A 108 -13.04 11.39 17.96
N PRO A 109 -13.54 12.04 16.88
CA PRO A 109 -13.26 13.44 16.58
C PRO A 109 -13.64 14.39 17.72
N THR A 110 -14.79 14.18 18.35
CA THR A 110 -15.31 15.04 19.44
C THR A 110 -14.42 15.09 20.68
N THR A 111 -13.57 14.08 20.88
CA THR A 111 -12.58 14.06 21.99
C THR A 111 -11.16 14.27 21.50
N GLY A 112 -10.91 14.23 20.16
CA GLY A 112 -9.59 14.30 19.57
C GLY A 112 -8.66 13.14 19.93
N ARG A 113 -9.25 11.96 20.26
CA ARG A 113 -8.51 10.80 20.78
C ARG A 113 -9.00 9.48 20.21
N PHE A 114 -8.11 8.49 20.22
CA PHE A 114 -8.50 7.10 20.03
C PHE A 114 -9.38 6.60 21.18
N ILE A 115 -10.26 5.63 20.89
CA ILE A 115 -11.14 5.00 21.90
C ILE A 115 -10.37 3.97 22.72
N THR A 116 -9.37 3.32 22.11
CA THR A 116 -8.50 2.33 22.73
C THR A 116 -7.07 2.86 22.80
N GLU A 117 -6.29 2.34 23.73
CA GLU A 117 -4.86 2.62 23.79
C GLU A 117 -4.10 2.01 22.60
N ASP A 118 -2.92 2.54 22.32
CA ASP A 118 -2.07 2.06 21.28
C ASP A 118 -1.49 0.69 21.63
N SER A 119 -2.00 -0.35 20.96
CA SER A 119 -1.53 -1.72 21.15
C SER A 119 -0.24 -2.02 20.36
N TYR A 120 0.14 -1.13 19.44
CA TYR A 120 1.31 -1.31 18.61
C TYR A 120 2.58 -0.69 19.23
N TRP A 121 2.43 0.17 20.24
CA TRP A 121 3.57 0.78 20.90
C TRP A 121 4.36 -0.23 21.75
N ASN A 122 5.66 -0.36 21.47
CA ASN A 122 6.64 -1.12 22.25
C ASN A 122 8.05 -0.59 21.97
N VAL A 123 9.08 -1.11 22.68
CA VAL A 123 10.46 -0.65 22.53
C VAL A 123 11.06 -0.95 21.15
N ASP A 124 10.55 -1.96 20.45
CA ASP A 124 11.08 -2.36 19.15
C ASP A 124 10.59 -1.44 18.03
N ASN A 125 9.35 -0.97 18.08
CA ASN A 125 8.80 -0.04 17.08
C ASN A 125 9.10 1.45 17.35
N MET A 126 9.77 1.77 18.44
CA MET A 126 10.38 3.10 18.63
C MET A 126 11.73 3.27 17.93
N ILE A 127 12.28 2.20 17.38
CA ILE A 127 13.60 2.17 16.79
C ILE A 127 13.52 1.73 15.34
N TYR A 128 14.01 2.58 14.44
CA TYR A 128 14.11 2.31 13.01
C TYR A 128 15.54 1.87 12.64
N GLY A 129 15.66 1.02 11.62
CA GLY A 129 16.94 0.54 11.09
C GLY A 129 17.25 -0.92 11.46
N ASN A 130 18.32 -1.46 10.86
CA ASN A 130 18.79 -2.81 11.12
C ASN A 130 19.54 -2.92 12.47
N SER A 131 19.99 -4.13 12.83
CA SER A 131 20.68 -4.39 14.11
C SER A 131 21.93 -3.54 14.34
N ASN A 132 22.55 -2.99 13.30
CA ASN A 132 23.80 -2.24 13.38
C ASN A 132 23.61 -0.72 13.27
N ASP A 133 22.47 -0.23 12.74
CA ASP A 133 22.19 1.19 12.52
C ASP A 133 20.76 1.56 12.96
N LYS A 134 20.43 1.23 14.20
CA LYS A 134 19.13 1.55 14.78
C LYS A 134 19.03 3.03 15.14
N LYS A 135 17.98 3.69 14.67
CA LYS A 135 17.67 5.10 14.94
C LYS A 135 16.36 5.23 15.71
N PRO A 136 16.29 6.10 16.73
CA PRO A 136 15.03 6.34 17.43
C PRO A 136 13.97 6.93 16.49
N ASN A 137 12.76 6.36 16.48
CA ASN A 137 11.62 6.93 15.79
C ASN A 137 11.00 8.04 16.66
N ILE A 138 11.15 9.29 16.24
CA ILE A 138 10.70 10.45 17.02
C ILE A 138 9.18 10.48 17.20
N ASN A 139 8.40 10.05 16.20
CA ASN A 139 6.95 10.04 16.28
C ASN A 139 6.46 8.99 17.30
N ALA A 140 7.04 7.78 17.26
CA ALA A 140 6.72 6.74 18.24
C ALA A 140 7.09 7.15 19.66
N ILE A 141 8.24 7.83 19.85
CA ILE A 141 8.68 8.36 21.16
C ILE A 141 7.68 9.40 21.67
N ILE A 142 7.24 10.35 20.80
CA ILE A 142 6.27 11.37 21.20
C ILE A 142 4.91 10.74 21.51
N GLN A 143 4.45 9.77 20.71
CA GLN A 143 3.21 9.03 20.95
C GLN A 143 3.23 8.26 22.27
N SER A 144 4.39 7.77 22.70
CA SER A 144 4.52 7.03 23.96
C SER A 144 4.11 7.85 25.20
N GLY A 145 4.09 9.17 25.11
CA GLY A 145 3.62 10.06 26.16
C GLY A 145 2.11 10.00 26.42
N SER A 146 1.30 9.48 25.46
CA SER A 146 -0.14 9.24 25.61
C SER A 146 -0.63 8.24 24.58
N LEU A 147 -0.93 7.01 25.01
CA LEU A 147 -1.35 5.89 24.12
C LEU A 147 -2.71 6.10 23.43
N TYR A 148 -3.45 7.14 23.79
CA TYR A 148 -4.73 7.52 23.17
C TYR A 148 -4.62 8.74 22.24
N ILE A 149 -3.45 9.35 22.13
CA ILE A 149 -3.26 10.58 21.37
C ILE A 149 -3.47 10.31 19.87
N TYR A 150 -4.18 11.23 19.19
CA TYR A 150 -4.32 11.24 17.74
C TYR A 150 -3.40 12.31 17.14
N CYS A 151 -2.57 11.91 16.17
CA CYS A 151 -1.71 12.80 15.39
C CYS A 151 -0.86 13.77 16.21
N ASN A 152 -0.37 13.35 17.39
CA ASN A 152 0.39 14.20 18.32
C ASN A 152 -0.31 15.54 18.64
N SER A 153 -1.64 15.57 18.67
CA SER A 153 -2.48 16.77 18.80
C SER A 153 -2.29 17.80 17.67
N ASN A 154 -1.80 17.37 16.51
CA ASN A 154 -1.66 18.21 15.30
C ASN A 154 -2.35 17.57 14.08
N PRO A 155 -3.68 17.37 14.14
CA PRO A 155 -4.42 16.69 13.08
C PRO A 155 -4.69 17.59 11.85
N VAL A 156 -4.23 18.84 11.84
CA VAL A 156 -4.26 19.70 10.64
C VAL A 156 -3.18 19.30 9.64
N ARG A 157 -2.04 18.85 10.14
CA ARG A 157 -0.89 18.46 9.33
C ARG A 157 -0.74 16.94 9.24
N MET A 158 -1.05 16.24 10.33
CA MET A 158 -0.80 14.82 10.48
C MET A 158 -2.09 14.01 10.32
N ILE A 159 -1.97 12.81 9.78
CA ILE A 159 -3.01 11.78 9.75
C ILE A 159 -2.46 10.49 10.33
N ASP A 160 -3.33 9.61 10.79
CA ASP A 160 -2.98 8.24 11.17
C ASP A 160 -3.78 7.27 10.28
N PRO A 161 -3.20 6.80 9.17
CA PRO A 161 -3.96 6.08 8.16
C PRO A 161 -4.33 4.65 8.56
N ASP A 162 -3.62 4.04 9.49
CA ASP A 162 -3.84 2.65 9.90
C ASP A 162 -4.15 2.48 11.39
N GLY A 163 -4.19 3.57 12.13
CA GLY A 163 -4.43 3.56 13.57
C GLY A 163 -3.21 3.11 14.39
N LYS A 164 -2.01 3.17 13.83
CA LYS A 164 -0.75 2.77 14.49
C LYS A 164 0.32 3.86 14.39
N TYR A 165 0.47 4.49 13.21
CA TYR A 165 1.51 5.46 12.94
C TYR A 165 0.96 6.75 12.35
N ILE A 166 1.48 7.86 12.84
CA ILE A 166 1.18 9.17 12.30
C ILE A 166 2.10 9.51 11.13
N VAL A 167 1.54 10.11 10.08
CA VAL A 167 2.28 10.57 8.90
C VAL A 167 1.90 12.00 8.53
N ASP A 168 2.82 12.72 7.87
CA ASP A 168 2.52 14.01 7.28
C ASP A 168 1.58 13.85 6.08
N SER A 169 0.39 14.45 6.12
CA SER A 169 -0.63 14.28 5.08
C SER A 169 -0.16 14.80 3.71
N ALA A 170 0.62 15.88 3.69
CA ALA A 170 1.13 16.45 2.45
C ALA A 170 2.21 15.56 1.82
N ALA A 171 3.16 15.06 2.62
CA ALA A 171 4.20 14.15 2.15
C ALA A 171 3.58 12.85 1.58
N ARG A 172 2.64 12.25 2.31
CA ARG A 172 1.91 11.06 1.83
C ARG A 172 1.21 11.30 0.49
N ASN A 173 0.53 12.44 0.33
CA ASN A 173 -0.16 12.76 -0.91
C ASN A 173 0.80 13.01 -2.07
N ILE A 174 1.99 13.57 -1.83
CA ILE A 174 3.04 13.72 -2.86
C ILE A 174 3.45 12.36 -3.41
N TRP A 175 3.69 11.35 -2.56
CA TRP A 175 4.04 10.00 -3.00
C TRP A 175 2.92 9.35 -3.81
N ARG A 176 1.67 9.49 -3.37
CA ARG A 176 0.50 8.98 -4.10
C ARG A 176 0.31 9.63 -5.46
N LEU A 177 0.47 10.95 -5.55
CA LEU A 177 0.43 11.66 -6.82
C LEU A 177 1.60 11.25 -7.73
N GLY A 178 2.79 11.02 -7.15
CA GLY A 178 3.95 10.49 -7.87
C GLY A 178 3.69 9.11 -8.45
N ALA A 179 3.12 8.21 -7.67
CA ALA A 179 2.73 6.88 -8.12
C ALA A 179 1.72 6.94 -9.28
N GLU A 180 0.65 7.70 -9.13
CA GLU A 180 -0.40 7.79 -10.14
C GLU A 180 0.06 8.55 -11.39
N TYR A 181 0.54 9.79 -11.22
CA TYR A 181 0.76 10.68 -12.34
C TYR A 181 2.08 10.38 -13.08
N TYR A 182 3.17 10.16 -12.34
CA TYR A 182 4.47 9.95 -12.95
C TYR A 182 4.72 8.48 -13.30
N LEU A 183 4.57 7.57 -12.34
CA LEU A 183 4.89 6.15 -12.59
C LEU A 183 3.82 5.49 -13.46
N ARG A 184 2.56 5.51 -13.07
CA ARG A 184 1.50 4.81 -13.79
C ARG A 184 1.17 5.47 -15.13
N ASN A 185 0.84 6.76 -15.15
CA ASN A 185 0.35 7.42 -16.38
C ASN A 185 1.46 7.83 -17.36
N ARG A 186 2.62 8.29 -16.86
CA ARG A 186 3.69 8.78 -17.73
C ARG A 186 4.73 7.72 -18.10
N LYS A 187 5.06 6.81 -17.18
CA LYS A 187 6.05 5.76 -17.40
C LYS A 187 5.43 4.42 -17.80
N GLY A 188 4.16 4.18 -17.46
CA GLY A 188 3.51 2.88 -17.62
C GLY A 188 4.04 1.83 -16.62
N TRP A 189 4.58 2.27 -15.48
CA TRP A 189 5.15 1.43 -14.44
C TRP A 189 4.08 1.09 -13.41
N TYR A 190 3.24 0.12 -13.73
CA TYR A 190 2.07 -0.22 -12.94
C TYR A 190 2.43 -0.95 -11.64
N LEU A 191 3.41 -1.85 -11.66
CA LEU A 191 3.84 -2.59 -10.47
C LEU A 191 4.49 -1.66 -9.45
N THR A 192 5.49 -0.88 -9.87
CA THR A 192 6.17 0.10 -9.00
C THR A 192 5.18 1.12 -8.43
N ALA A 193 4.25 1.62 -9.26
CA ALA A 193 3.24 2.56 -8.81
C ALA A 193 2.31 1.94 -7.75
N THR A 194 1.91 0.68 -7.92
CA THR A 194 1.05 -0.03 -6.97
C THR A 194 1.77 -0.28 -5.65
N LEU A 195 3.04 -0.70 -5.67
CA LEU A 195 3.82 -0.92 -4.45
C LEU A 195 4.06 0.39 -3.70
N LEU A 196 4.41 1.48 -4.41
CA LEU A 196 4.57 2.81 -3.82
C LEU A 196 3.24 3.34 -3.24
N GLU A 197 2.12 3.07 -3.89
CA GLU A 197 0.81 3.41 -3.35
C GLU A 197 0.52 2.63 -2.06
N LEU A 198 0.73 1.32 -2.06
CA LEU A 198 0.54 0.47 -0.88
C LEU A 198 1.42 0.93 0.28
N SER A 199 2.68 1.29 0.03
CA SER A 199 3.60 1.78 1.06
C SER A 199 3.08 3.01 1.82
N THR A 200 2.15 3.78 1.20
CA THR A 200 1.52 4.95 1.84
C THR A 200 0.34 4.62 2.76
N TYR A 201 -0.09 3.36 2.85
CA TYR A 201 -1.23 2.96 3.71
C TYR A 201 -0.86 2.58 5.14
N GLY A 202 0.41 2.59 5.50
CA GLY A 202 0.93 2.21 6.80
C GLY A 202 1.56 0.82 6.82
N SER A 203 2.00 0.38 7.99
CA SER A 203 2.75 -0.87 8.15
C SER A 203 1.93 -2.13 7.87
N GLY A 204 2.62 -3.21 7.51
CA GLY A 204 2.03 -4.53 7.30
C GLY A 204 1.23 -4.65 6.00
N GLN A 205 1.50 -3.79 5.01
CA GLN A 205 0.96 -3.98 3.67
C GLN A 205 1.66 -5.15 2.98
N HIS A 206 0.91 -5.90 2.20
CA HIS A 206 1.44 -6.95 1.36
C HIS A 206 0.82 -6.87 -0.04
N PHE A 207 1.57 -7.30 -1.03
CA PHE A 207 1.16 -7.39 -2.42
C PHE A 207 1.28 -8.84 -2.86
N GLU A 208 0.23 -9.38 -3.43
CA GLU A 208 0.20 -10.73 -3.99
C GLU A 208 -0.18 -10.66 -5.47
N ALA A 209 0.49 -11.44 -6.30
CA ALA A 209 0.12 -11.62 -7.70
C ALA A 209 0.33 -13.07 -8.14
N HIS A 210 -0.58 -13.57 -8.96
CA HIS A 210 -0.65 -14.95 -9.38
C HIS A 210 -0.52 -15.10 -10.89
N ASN A 211 -0.37 -16.36 -11.33
CA ASN A 211 -0.21 -16.70 -12.74
C ASN A 211 -1.26 -16.02 -13.65
N GLY A 212 -0.79 -15.31 -14.68
CA GLY A 212 -1.62 -14.55 -15.62
C GLY A 212 -1.92 -13.12 -15.17
N GLU A 213 -1.44 -12.67 -14.02
CA GLU A 213 -1.51 -11.27 -13.60
C GLU A 213 -0.25 -10.51 -14.03
N TYR A 214 -0.39 -9.20 -14.19
CA TYR A 214 0.65 -8.33 -14.76
C TYR A 214 2.03 -8.49 -14.11
N ALA A 215 2.10 -8.52 -12.78
CA ALA A 215 3.38 -8.64 -12.06
C ALA A 215 4.04 -10.00 -12.28
N ALA A 216 3.25 -11.08 -12.27
CA ALA A 216 3.74 -12.43 -12.56
C ALA A 216 4.24 -12.55 -14.01
N ASP A 217 3.51 -11.96 -14.96
CA ASP A 217 3.89 -11.94 -16.38
C ASP A 217 5.17 -11.14 -16.64
N LEU A 218 5.41 -10.04 -15.93
CA LEU A 218 6.67 -9.29 -16.02
C LEU A 218 7.90 -10.16 -15.68
N ILE A 219 7.80 -10.99 -14.64
CA ILE A 219 8.87 -11.91 -14.23
C ILE A 219 8.95 -13.08 -15.21
N LYS A 220 7.83 -13.72 -15.50
CA LYS A 220 7.71 -14.88 -16.39
C LYS A 220 8.32 -14.66 -17.75
N TYR A 221 8.15 -13.47 -18.34
CA TYR A 221 8.70 -13.15 -19.65
C TYR A 221 10.06 -12.43 -19.61
N ASN A 222 10.65 -12.23 -18.43
CA ASN A 222 11.99 -11.66 -18.32
C ASN A 222 13.04 -12.68 -18.80
N SER A 223 13.77 -12.34 -19.85
CA SER A 223 14.71 -13.27 -20.51
C SER A 223 15.89 -13.68 -19.63
N GLY A 224 16.40 -12.75 -18.80
CA GLY A 224 17.49 -13.03 -17.86
C GLY A 224 17.04 -13.98 -16.75
N PHE A 225 15.87 -13.74 -16.18
CA PHE A 225 15.26 -14.60 -15.17
C PHE A 225 15.01 -16.02 -15.73
N ARG A 226 14.37 -16.12 -16.89
CA ARG A 226 14.13 -17.39 -17.57
C ARG A 226 15.42 -18.17 -17.82
N LYS A 227 16.46 -17.47 -18.31
CA LYS A 227 17.76 -18.10 -18.54
C LYS A 227 18.32 -18.70 -17.26
N GLN A 228 18.27 -17.97 -16.14
CA GLN A 228 18.79 -18.46 -14.87
C GLN A 228 18.01 -19.68 -14.35
N VAL A 229 16.67 -19.66 -14.39
CA VAL A 229 15.85 -20.83 -14.04
C VAL A 229 16.22 -22.03 -14.90
N ASN A 230 16.35 -21.83 -16.21
CA ASN A 230 16.75 -22.88 -17.15
C ASN A 230 18.15 -23.46 -16.83
N ASP A 231 19.12 -22.60 -16.57
CA ASP A 231 20.49 -23.03 -16.21
C ASP A 231 20.49 -23.87 -14.91
N TYR A 232 19.66 -23.52 -13.92
CA TYR A 232 19.51 -24.31 -12.68
C TYR A 232 18.80 -25.66 -12.93
N LEU A 233 17.76 -25.70 -13.76
CA LEU A 233 17.07 -26.94 -14.13
C LEU A 233 18.01 -27.91 -14.82
N TRP A 234 18.82 -27.41 -15.74
CA TRP A 234 19.81 -28.28 -16.46
C TRP A 234 20.98 -28.68 -15.57
N SER A 235 21.45 -27.88 -14.67
CA SER A 235 22.56 -28.22 -13.76
C SER A 235 22.13 -29.18 -12.64
N ASN A 236 20.91 -29.06 -12.12
CA ASN A 236 20.42 -29.84 -11.00
C ASN A 236 19.55 -31.05 -11.45
N GLY A 237 18.79 -30.90 -12.54
CA GLY A 237 17.86 -31.93 -13.02
C GLY A 237 18.52 -33.05 -13.84
N THR A 238 19.70 -32.79 -14.44
CA THR A 238 20.42 -33.84 -15.23
C THR A 238 21.38 -34.63 -14.40
N GLN A 239 21.78 -34.19 -13.22
CA GLN A 239 22.74 -34.87 -12.36
C GLN A 239 22.18 -36.14 -11.68
N TYR A 240 20.85 -36.22 -11.61
CA TYR A 240 20.14 -37.35 -11.01
C TYR A 240 18.95 -37.68 -11.92
N ASP A 241 18.91 -38.58 -12.75
CA ASP A 241 17.78 -39.11 -13.55
C ASP A 241 16.38 -38.95 -12.87
N SER A 242 16.14 -37.78 -12.28
CA SER A 242 14.99 -37.46 -11.46
C SER A 242 13.92 -36.78 -12.30
N SER A 243 12.71 -37.27 -12.16
CA SER A 243 11.51 -36.65 -12.72
C SER A 243 11.08 -35.38 -11.97
N TYR A 244 11.81 -34.97 -10.93
CA TYR A 244 11.45 -33.88 -10.03
C TYR A 244 12.67 -33.04 -9.61
N ALA A 245 12.54 -31.70 -9.61
CA ALA A 245 13.57 -30.78 -9.14
C ALA A 245 12.98 -29.76 -8.16
N PHE A 246 13.75 -29.46 -7.10
CA PHE A 246 13.45 -28.39 -6.14
C PHE A 246 14.73 -27.62 -5.85
N PHE A 247 14.69 -26.29 -6.01
CA PHE A 247 15.83 -25.43 -5.70
C PHE A 247 15.40 -24.02 -5.36
N THR A 248 16.29 -23.28 -4.70
CA THR A 248 16.11 -21.89 -4.33
C THR A 248 17.32 -21.09 -4.79
N PHE A 249 17.10 -19.83 -5.17
CA PHE A 249 18.17 -18.90 -5.51
C PHE A 249 17.73 -17.46 -5.29
N THR A 250 18.68 -16.54 -5.33
CA THR A 250 18.38 -15.10 -5.39
C THR A 250 18.58 -14.59 -6.80
N TYR A 251 17.73 -13.67 -7.23
CA TYR A 251 17.86 -13.03 -8.54
C TYR A 251 17.79 -11.51 -8.40
N ALA A 252 18.73 -10.80 -9.04
CA ALA A 252 18.75 -9.35 -9.09
C ALA A 252 18.18 -8.86 -10.42
N PHE A 253 17.07 -8.14 -10.38
CA PHE A 253 16.55 -7.44 -11.55
C PHE A 253 17.37 -6.18 -11.81
N ASP A 254 17.61 -5.86 -13.10
CA ASP A 254 18.29 -4.65 -13.48
C ASP A 254 17.45 -3.41 -13.14
N VAL A 255 17.96 -2.55 -12.30
CA VAL A 255 17.28 -1.30 -11.84
C VAL A 255 16.94 -0.38 -13.02
N SER A 256 17.70 -0.44 -14.12
CA SER A 256 17.41 0.31 -15.36
C SER A 256 16.33 -0.35 -16.23
N GLY A 257 15.90 -1.56 -15.86
CA GLY A 257 15.02 -2.45 -16.64
C GLY A 257 13.52 -2.09 -16.64
N GLY A 258 13.15 -0.86 -16.29
CA GLY A 258 11.76 -0.41 -16.32
C GLY A 258 10.99 -0.75 -15.05
N ASP A 259 9.69 -1.07 -15.18
CA ASP A 259 8.78 -1.29 -14.05
C ASP A 259 9.25 -2.42 -13.12
N LEU A 260 9.69 -3.54 -13.70
CA LEU A 260 10.13 -4.69 -12.92
C LEU A 260 11.38 -4.40 -12.08
N GLY A 261 12.40 -3.79 -12.69
CA GLY A 261 13.64 -3.45 -12.01
C GLY A 261 13.51 -2.31 -11.00
N ALA A 262 12.51 -1.45 -11.15
CA ALA A 262 12.19 -0.40 -10.19
C ALA A 262 11.36 -0.92 -8.99
N ALA A 263 10.56 -1.98 -9.23
CA ALA A 263 9.70 -2.57 -8.22
C ALA A 263 10.41 -3.64 -7.36
N LEU A 264 11.23 -4.47 -7.99
CA LEU A 264 11.87 -5.64 -7.38
C LEU A 264 13.38 -5.60 -7.64
N HIS A 265 14.19 -5.68 -6.57
CA HIS A 265 15.65 -5.59 -6.67
C HIS A 265 16.32 -6.98 -6.56
N ASN A 266 16.34 -7.52 -5.35
CA ASN A 266 16.98 -8.80 -5.03
C ASN A 266 15.93 -9.76 -4.49
N VAL A 267 15.31 -10.50 -5.36
CA VAL A 267 14.23 -11.42 -5.01
C VAL A 267 14.74 -12.77 -4.56
N SER A 268 14.05 -13.38 -3.61
CA SER A 268 14.21 -14.79 -3.26
C SER A 268 13.27 -15.63 -4.10
N VAL A 269 13.81 -16.64 -4.77
CA VAL A 269 13.06 -17.51 -5.70
C VAL A 269 13.05 -18.94 -5.21
N VAL A 270 11.87 -19.57 -5.23
CA VAL A 270 11.67 -21.00 -4.97
C VAL A 270 11.09 -21.62 -6.23
N VAL A 271 11.71 -22.67 -6.71
CA VAL A 271 11.27 -23.41 -7.91
C VAL A 271 10.99 -24.86 -7.56
N THR A 272 9.79 -25.30 -7.89
CA THR A 272 9.38 -26.70 -7.89
C THR A 272 9.12 -27.11 -9.34
N ALA A 273 9.72 -28.18 -9.82
CA ALA A 273 9.63 -28.59 -11.21
C ALA A 273 9.40 -30.10 -11.36
N GLU A 274 8.58 -30.48 -12.32
CA GLU A 274 8.30 -31.84 -12.73
C GLU A 274 8.66 -32.01 -14.21
N ARG A 275 9.42 -33.10 -14.52
CA ARG A 275 9.90 -33.37 -15.86
C ARG A 275 8.87 -34.09 -16.69
N ASN A 276 8.56 -33.57 -17.84
CA ASN A 276 7.67 -34.17 -18.82
C ASN A 276 8.36 -35.25 -19.64
N SER A 277 7.56 -36.08 -20.31
CA SER A 277 8.05 -37.17 -21.20
C SER A 277 8.82 -36.63 -22.43
N ASP A 278 8.63 -35.40 -22.82
CA ASP A 278 9.34 -34.70 -23.91
C ASP A 278 10.64 -34.01 -23.45
N ALA A 279 11.05 -34.26 -22.22
CA ALA A 279 12.20 -33.67 -21.54
C ALA A 279 12.06 -32.18 -21.14
N SER A 280 10.92 -31.57 -21.39
CA SER A 280 10.61 -30.24 -20.83
C SER A 280 10.30 -30.33 -19.33
N TRP A 281 10.29 -29.15 -18.65
CA TRP A 281 9.97 -29.05 -17.24
C TRP A 281 8.72 -28.19 -17.03
N ASN A 282 7.70 -28.72 -16.35
CA ASN A 282 6.64 -27.92 -15.78
C ASN A 282 7.09 -27.38 -14.43
N THR A 283 7.07 -26.08 -14.26
CA THR A 283 7.55 -25.40 -13.06
C THR A 283 6.44 -24.64 -12.36
N PHE A 284 6.49 -24.66 -11.02
CA PHE A 284 5.81 -23.68 -10.17
C PHE A 284 6.88 -22.81 -9.51
N ILE A 285 6.81 -21.53 -9.75
CA ILE A 285 7.81 -20.54 -9.34
C ILE A 285 7.16 -19.57 -8.36
N GLN A 286 7.81 -19.37 -7.23
CA GLN A 286 7.40 -18.45 -6.17
C GLN A 286 8.52 -17.43 -5.97
N VAL A 287 8.15 -16.15 -5.95
CA VAL A 287 9.07 -15.01 -5.83
C VAL A 287 8.67 -14.19 -4.61
N TYR A 288 9.64 -13.90 -3.76
CA TYR A 288 9.48 -13.13 -2.54
C TYR A 288 10.43 -11.95 -2.55
N ASP A 289 9.92 -10.78 -2.19
CA ASP A 289 10.70 -9.55 -2.02
C ASP A 289 10.07 -8.66 -0.94
N THR A 290 10.80 -7.63 -0.54
CA THR A 290 10.27 -6.52 0.25
C THR A 290 10.53 -5.25 -0.54
N PHE A 291 9.46 -4.59 -1.00
CA PHE A 291 9.57 -3.28 -1.62
C PHE A 291 9.86 -2.25 -0.52
N ASP A 292 11.11 -1.82 -0.47
CA ASP A 292 11.60 -0.84 0.48
C ASP A 292 12.64 0.09 -0.17
N PHE A 293 13.02 1.13 0.54
CA PHE A 293 14.07 2.05 0.14
C PHE A 293 15.22 1.93 1.11
N THR A 294 16.20 1.13 0.74
CA THR A 294 17.41 0.89 1.52
C THR A 294 18.57 1.70 0.97
N GLU A 295 19.42 2.24 1.83
CA GLU A 295 20.64 2.96 1.54
C GLU A 295 20.51 4.38 0.98
N PHE A 296 21.02 5.31 1.77
CA PHE A 296 21.31 6.67 1.32
C PHE A 296 22.54 6.65 0.41
N ARG A 297 22.36 7.04 -0.87
CA ARG A 297 23.47 7.26 -1.81
C ARG A 297 23.55 8.74 -2.16
N ASN A 298 24.78 9.26 -2.19
CA ASN A 298 24.97 10.65 -2.58
C ASN A 298 24.74 10.82 -4.08
N PRO A 299 23.65 11.47 -4.53
CA PRO A 299 23.31 11.62 -5.95
C PRO A 299 24.32 12.44 -6.73
N PHE A 300 25.17 13.23 -6.05
CA PHE A 300 26.23 14.04 -6.69
C PHE A 300 27.47 13.23 -7.11
N LEU A 301 27.50 11.93 -6.86
CA LEU A 301 28.53 11.02 -7.35
C LEU A 301 28.15 10.37 -8.68
N GLU A 302 26.96 10.65 -9.23
CA GLU A 302 26.49 10.10 -10.49
C GLU A 302 26.84 11.04 -11.66
N ASP A 303 27.24 10.45 -12.79
CA ASP A 303 27.75 11.20 -13.94
C ASP A 303 26.63 11.74 -14.87
N ASP A 304 25.38 11.33 -14.69
CA ASP A 304 24.27 11.76 -15.53
C ASP A 304 23.06 12.28 -14.72
N LEU A 305 22.34 13.25 -15.29
CA LEU A 305 21.19 13.90 -14.66
C LEU A 305 20.03 12.95 -14.36
N LYS A 306 19.89 11.87 -15.13
CA LYS A 306 18.81 10.89 -14.91
C LYS A 306 19.11 10.05 -13.68
N SER A 307 20.31 9.55 -13.54
CA SER A 307 20.76 8.80 -12.36
C SER A 307 20.75 9.68 -11.11
N MET A 308 21.22 10.92 -11.20
CA MET A 308 21.10 11.90 -10.10
C MET A 308 19.65 12.08 -9.64
N PHE A 309 18.70 12.22 -10.56
CA PHE A 309 17.29 12.36 -10.22
C PHE A 309 16.73 11.11 -9.53
N LEU A 310 17.01 9.93 -10.10
CA LEU A 310 16.55 8.66 -9.52
C LEU A 310 17.09 8.42 -8.12
N TRP A 311 18.38 8.69 -7.90
CA TRP A 311 19.00 8.56 -6.58
C TRP A 311 18.47 9.59 -5.58
N THR A 312 18.22 10.83 -6.02
CA THR A 312 17.58 11.85 -5.17
C THR A 312 16.18 11.41 -4.72
N MET A 313 15.40 10.83 -5.62
CA MET A 313 14.07 10.32 -5.28
C MET A 313 14.13 9.12 -4.34
N ASN A 314 15.11 8.21 -4.54
CA ASN A 314 15.34 7.09 -3.64
C ASN A 314 15.76 7.55 -2.24
N ASP A 315 16.69 8.52 -2.15
CA ASP A 315 17.13 9.07 -0.87
C ASP A 315 16.01 9.79 -0.13
N LEU A 316 15.13 10.50 -0.85
CA LEU A 316 13.94 11.11 -0.27
C LEU A 316 12.97 10.04 0.24
N ALA A 317 12.74 8.98 -0.55
CA ALA A 317 11.90 7.86 -0.14
C ALA A 317 12.48 7.12 1.09
N TYR A 318 13.79 6.93 1.13
CA TYR A 318 14.48 6.37 2.31
C TYR A 318 14.27 7.22 3.57
N LEU A 319 14.38 8.55 3.46
CA LEU A 319 14.12 9.46 4.58
C LEU A 319 12.64 9.44 5.00
N ASP A 320 11.73 9.41 4.04
CA ASP A 320 10.30 9.34 4.30
C ASP A 320 9.88 7.97 4.89
N GLN A 321 10.55 6.89 4.51
CA GLN A 321 10.40 5.59 5.15
C GLN A 321 10.92 5.63 6.60
N ALA A 322 12.06 6.28 6.84
CA ALA A 322 12.59 6.47 8.19
C ALA A 322 11.67 7.34 9.09
N MET A 323 10.81 8.16 8.48
CA MET A 323 9.80 8.98 9.16
C MET A 323 8.39 8.35 9.15
N ASN A 324 8.25 7.13 8.67
CA ASN A 324 6.99 6.39 8.52
C ASN A 324 5.95 7.09 7.62
N VAL A 325 6.38 7.91 6.67
CA VAL A 325 5.51 8.49 5.64
C VAL A 325 5.11 7.43 4.63
N ILE A 326 6.06 6.56 4.30
CA ILE A 326 5.89 5.34 3.53
C ILE A 326 6.46 4.16 4.31
N GLU A 327 5.91 2.97 4.11
CA GLU A 327 6.29 1.75 4.83
C GLU A 327 6.68 0.65 3.85
N PRO A 328 7.56 -0.30 4.24
CA PRO A 328 7.86 -1.45 3.41
C PRO A 328 6.62 -2.27 3.06
N VAL A 329 6.60 -2.83 1.86
CA VAL A 329 5.53 -3.72 1.37
C VAL A 329 6.10 -5.09 1.08
N GLU A 330 5.58 -6.11 1.77
CA GLU A 330 5.94 -7.51 1.49
C GLU A 330 5.35 -7.93 0.14
N VAL A 331 6.15 -8.52 -0.72
CA VAL A 331 5.77 -8.92 -2.07
C VAL A 331 5.84 -10.44 -2.21
N TYR A 332 4.74 -11.03 -2.67
CA TYR A 332 4.65 -12.43 -3.04
C TYR A 332 4.07 -12.57 -4.44
N ILE A 333 4.78 -13.27 -5.33
CA ILE A 333 4.35 -13.50 -6.71
C ILE A 333 4.56 -14.97 -7.05
N ASP A 334 3.54 -15.61 -7.62
CA ASP A 334 3.65 -16.98 -8.11
C ASP A 334 3.14 -17.16 -9.54
N PHE A 335 3.72 -18.13 -10.25
CA PHE A 335 3.27 -18.49 -11.57
C PHE A 335 3.74 -19.88 -12.00
N TYR A 336 3.04 -20.42 -12.99
CA TYR A 336 3.44 -21.66 -13.70
C TYR A 336 4.11 -21.32 -15.02
N ASP A 337 5.15 -22.08 -15.36
CA ASP A 337 5.86 -21.94 -16.64
C ASP A 337 6.40 -23.29 -17.12
N THR A 338 6.81 -23.34 -18.40
CA THR A 338 7.43 -24.54 -18.99
C THR A 338 8.80 -24.18 -19.58
N TYR A 339 9.79 -25.00 -19.29
CA TYR A 339 11.19 -24.83 -19.70
C TYR A 339 11.72 -26.01 -20.49
#